data_f3db47afb07e0539f4bf1feb7c38be31
#
_entry.id   f3db47afb07e0539f4bf1feb7c38be31
#
_cell.length_a   1.000
_cell.length_b   1.000
_cell.length_c   1.000
_cell.angle_alpha   90.00
_cell.angle_beta   90.00
_cell.angle_gamma   90.00
#
_symmetry.space_group_name_H-M   'P 1'
#
loop_
_entity.id
_entity.type
_entity.pdbx_description
1 polymer ?
#
loop_
_entity_poly.entity_id
_entity_poly.type
_entity_poly.pdbx_seq_one_letter_code
_entity_poly.pdbx_strand_id
1 'polypeptide(L)'
;MKIVGISGSPRKGENSEKLIDLALEVAEDLGFAVDRVLLSEHAITPCTGCGSCADTGECVVRDAMTDLYPLIKSADGLIVATPVYFGCMTAQLKALFDRTLPFRKQGFALSGKVGGAIAVGGSRNGGQEKTIQAIHDWMHIHGMIPVGDNSHFGGIVYAPAESDLVGLQTVRDTAKKVCDVLEMMSSR
;
A
#
# COMPACT_ATOMS: atom_id res chain seq x y z
N MET A 1 6.10 -13.25 10.61
CA MET A 1 6.19 -12.29 9.49
C MET A 1 5.27 -11.11 9.79
N LYS A 2 5.52 -9.95 9.15
CA LYS A 2 4.83 -8.69 9.44
C LYS A 2 4.26 -8.07 8.17
N ILE A 3 3.01 -7.64 8.23
CA ILE A 3 2.33 -6.90 7.15
C ILE A 3 2.06 -5.47 7.61
N VAL A 4 2.36 -4.50 6.75
CA VAL A 4 2.02 -3.09 6.99
C VAL A 4 0.95 -2.65 6.00
N GLY A 5 -0.18 -2.19 6.53
CA GLY A 5 -1.28 -1.61 5.78
C GLY A 5 -1.11 -0.09 5.64
N ILE A 6 -1.23 0.44 4.44
CA ILE A 6 -1.09 1.88 4.16
C ILE A 6 -2.40 2.42 3.57
N SER A 7 -3.07 3.31 4.30
CA SER A 7 -4.20 4.09 3.75
C SER A 7 -3.70 5.40 3.14
N GLY A 8 -3.85 5.53 1.83
CA GLY A 8 -3.53 6.74 1.07
C GLY A 8 -4.62 7.82 1.11
N SER A 9 -5.69 7.64 1.88
CA SER A 9 -6.76 8.63 2.00
C SER A 9 -6.34 9.84 2.84
N PRO A 10 -6.66 11.08 2.41
CA PRO A 10 -6.51 12.26 3.26
C PRO A 10 -7.64 12.39 4.30
N ARG A 11 -8.68 11.57 4.25
CA ARG A 11 -9.85 11.62 5.12
C ARG A 11 -9.79 10.53 6.17
N LYS A 12 -9.86 10.93 7.45
CA LYS A 12 -9.83 10.02 8.59
C LYS A 12 -11.17 9.26 8.73
N GLY A 13 -11.08 7.96 9.06
CA GLY A 13 -12.24 7.09 9.33
C GLY A 13 -13.07 6.71 8.09
N GLU A 14 -12.61 7.05 6.90
CA GLU A 14 -13.33 6.83 5.65
C GLU A 14 -12.98 5.47 4.98
N ASN A 15 -13.58 5.22 3.81
CA ASN A 15 -13.53 3.91 3.14
C ASN A 15 -12.13 3.27 3.09
N SER A 16 -11.10 3.99 2.68
CA SER A 16 -9.76 3.40 2.51
C SER A 16 -9.16 2.93 3.84
N GLU A 17 -9.42 3.62 4.95
CA GLU A 17 -8.97 3.19 6.28
C GLU A 17 -9.70 1.93 6.71
N LYS A 18 -11.05 1.89 6.55
CA LYS A 18 -11.86 0.71 6.83
C LYS A 18 -11.41 -0.51 6.00
N LEU A 19 -11.00 -0.30 4.74
CA LEU A 19 -10.52 -1.37 3.88
C LEU A 19 -9.12 -1.87 4.28
N ILE A 20 -8.25 -0.99 4.80
CA ILE A 20 -6.98 -1.41 5.41
C ILE A 20 -7.24 -2.19 6.70
N ASP A 21 -8.12 -1.70 7.58
CA ASP A 21 -8.45 -2.42 8.81
C ASP A 21 -8.99 -3.83 8.49
N LEU A 22 -9.90 -3.95 7.51
CA LEU A 22 -10.39 -5.24 7.03
C LEU A 22 -9.29 -6.17 6.49
N ALA A 23 -8.37 -5.62 5.71
CA ALA A 23 -7.27 -6.41 5.15
C ALA A 23 -6.27 -6.87 6.23
N LEU A 24 -6.02 -6.03 7.22
CA LEU A 24 -5.15 -6.35 8.36
C LEU A 24 -5.80 -7.35 9.31
N GLU A 25 -7.12 -7.27 9.53
CA GLU A 25 -7.87 -8.29 10.28
C GLU A 25 -7.67 -9.69 9.67
N VAL A 26 -7.78 -9.81 8.35
CA VAL A 26 -7.50 -11.09 7.65
C VAL A 26 -6.06 -11.57 7.90
N ALA A 27 -5.10 -10.68 7.89
CA ALA A 27 -3.70 -11.04 8.12
C ALA A 27 -3.45 -11.45 9.59
N GLU A 28 -4.07 -10.76 10.57
CA GLU A 28 -4.00 -11.11 11.99
C GLU A 28 -4.62 -12.49 12.27
N ASP A 29 -5.79 -12.78 11.68
CA ASP A 29 -6.45 -14.08 11.78
C ASP A 29 -5.59 -15.23 11.23
N LEU A 30 -4.70 -14.93 10.28
CA LEU A 30 -3.71 -15.87 9.72
C LEU A 30 -2.37 -15.87 10.49
N GLY A 31 -2.27 -15.15 11.61
CA GLY A 31 -1.11 -15.18 12.51
C GLY A 31 0.04 -14.24 12.13
N PHE A 32 -0.20 -13.26 11.25
CA PHE A 32 0.79 -12.23 10.93
C PHE A 32 0.74 -11.09 11.96
N ALA A 33 1.91 -10.55 12.31
CA ALA A 33 1.97 -9.26 12.99
C ALA A 33 1.58 -8.15 12.01
N VAL A 34 0.82 -7.17 12.47
CA VAL A 34 0.36 -6.07 11.61
C VAL A 34 0.67 -4.71 12.20
N ASP A 35 0.91 -3.75 11.31
CA ASP A 35 0.93 -2.31 11.62
C ASP A 35 0.18 -1.55 10.55
N ARG A 36 -0.29 -0.34 10.88
CA ARG A 36 -0.97 0.51 9.92
C ARG A 36 -0.36 1.91 9.83
N VAL A 37 -0.42 2.48 8.63
CA VAL A 37 -0.04 3.86 8.29
C VAL A 37 -1.25 4.56 7.69
N LEU A 38 -1.71 5.63 8.31
CA LEU A 38 -2.85 6.42 7.84
C LEU A 38 -2.36 7.78 7.36
N LEU A 39 -2.42 8.05 6.06
CA LEU A 39 -1.96 9.35 5.51
C LEU A 39 -2.90 10.52 5.86
N SER A 40 -4.04 10.25 6.46
CA SER A 40 -4.89 11.25 7.11
C SER A 40 -4.24 11.85 8.38
N GLU A 41 -3.26 11.14 8.96
CA GLU A 41 -2.55 11.54 10.20
C GLU A 41 -1.09 11.96 9.95
N HIS A 42 -0.58 11.77 8.73
CA HIS A 42 0.82 11.99 8.38
C HIS A 42 0.97 12.99 7.22
N ALA A 43 1.45 14.18 7.52
CA ALA A 43 1.79 15.17 6.50
C ALA A 43 3.15 14.82 5.88
N ILE A 44 3.15 14.47 4.59
CA ILE A 44 4.36 14.15 3.81
C ILE A 44 4.55 15.20 2.72
N THR A 45 5.67 15.91 2.79
CA THR A 45 6.07 16.87 1.75
C THR A 45 6.48 16.11 0.47
N PRO A 46 6.02 16.51 -0.71
CA PRO A 46 6.43 15.91 -1.97
C PRO A 46 7.95 15.92 -2.17
N CYS A 47 8.45 14.93 -2.91
CA CYS A 47 9.87 14.88 -3.28
C CYS A 47 10.26 16.09 -4.16
N THR A 48 11.34 16.79 -3.80
CA THR A 48 11.85 17.93 -4.56
C THR A 48 12.86 17.54 -5.64
N GLY A 49 13.22 16.26 -5.77
CA GLY A 49 14.20 15.79 -6.75
C GLY A 49 15.64 16.23 -6.47
N CYS A 50 15.97 16.63 -5.23
CA CYS A 50 17.29 17.18 -4.87
C CYS A 50 18.47 16.21 -5.03
N GLY A 51 18.23 14.90 -5.12
CA GLY A 51 19.27 13.89 -5.33
C GLY A 51 20.05 13.45 -4.08
N SER A 52 19.97 14.16 -2.95
CA SER A 52 20.79 13.90 -1.75
C SER A 52 20.75 12.45 -1.24
N CYS A 53 19.60 11.78 -1.38
CA CYS A 53 19.47 10.38 -0.98
C CYS A 53 20.25 9.39 -1.88
N ALA A 54 20.78 9.82 -3.01
CA ALA A 54 21.64 8.99 -3.85
C ALA A 54 22.99 8.72 -3.17
N ASP A 55 23.49 9.70 -2.43
CA ASP A 55 24.81 9.63 -1.78
C ASP A 55 24.71 9.06 -0.35
N THR A 56 23.67 9.51 0.39
CA THR A 56 23.55 9.19 1.83
C THR A 56 22.64 8.00 2.12
N GLY A 57 21.78 7.60 1.17
CA GLY A 57 20.70 6.64 1.40
C GLY A 57 19.54 7.21 2.22
N GLU A 58 19.57 8.49 2.64
CA GLU A 58 18.57 9.13 3.46
C GLU A 58 17.95 10.36 2.79
N CYS A 59 16.67 10.63 3.08
CA CYS A 59 16.04 11.87 2.64
C CYS A 59 16.41 13.03 3.55
N VAL A 60 16.72 14.20 2.96
CA VAL A 60 17.04 15.41 3.72
C VAL A 60 15.79 16.13 4.24
N VAL A 61 14.62 15.87 3.67
CA VAL A 61 13.36 16.45 4.15
C VAL A 61 12.92 15.73 5.42
N ARG A 62 12.79 16.46 6.51
CA ARG A 62 12.38 15.95 7.83
C ARG A 62 10.91 16.27 8.06
N ASP A 63 10.08 15.27 7.94
CA ASP A 63 8.63 15.30 8.16
C ASP A 63 8.16 13.90 8.61
N ALA A 64 6.87 13.63 8.63
CA ALA A 64 6.31 12.34 9.05
C ALA A 64 6.92 11.13 8.30
N MET A 65 7.44 11.31 7.09
CA MET A 65 8.10 10.21 6.36
C MET A 65 9.33 9.66 7.10
N THR A 66 9.99 10.45 7.94
CA THR A 66 11.15 10.03 8.71
C THR A 66 10.83 8.82 9.62
N ASP A 67 9.66 8.85 10.26
CA ASP A 67 9.20 7.78 11.15
C ASP A 67 8.63 6.58 10.38
N LEU A 68 8.15 6.82 9.16
CA LEU A 68 7.58 5.78 8.31
C LEU A 68 8.64 4.91 7.61
N TYR A 69 9.85 5.42 7.35
CA TYR A 69 10.90 4.64 6.71
C TYR A 69 11.23 3.32 7.44
N PRO A 70 11.53 3.32 8.75
CA PRO A 70 11.84 2.08 9.46
C PRO A 70 10.63 1.13 9.51
N LEU A 71 9.42 1.65 9.63
CA LEU A 71 8.19 0.86 9.66
C LEU A 71 7.98 0.12 8.33
N ILE A 72 7.98 0.84 7.21
CA ILE A 72 7.81 0.26 5.87
C ILE A 72 8.94 -0.72 5.55
N LYS A 73 10.18 -0.39 5.94
CA LYS A 73 11.34 -1.26 5.73
C LYS A 73 11.24 -2.58 6.49
N SER A 74 10.66 -2.58 7.69
CA SER A 74 10.52 -3.77 8.54
C SER A 74 9.44 -4.75 8.09
N ALA A 75 8.53 -4.36 7.20
CA ALA A 75 7.47 -5.21 6.71
C ALA A 75 8.01 -6.34 5.80
N ASP A 76 7.40 -7.51 5.87
CA ASP A 76 7.57 -8.59 4.89
C ASP A 76 6.58 -8.41 3.73
N GLY A 77 5.38 -7.90 4.03
CA GLY A 77 4.34 -7.56 3.07
C GLY A 77 3.77 -6.16 3.26
N LEU A 78 3.30 -5.55 2.17
CA LEU A 78 2.63 -4.26 2.16
C LEU A 78 1.24 -4.37 1.53
N ILE A 79 0.20 -3.84 2.19
CA ILE A 79 -1.13 -3.69 1.58
C ILE A 79 -1.45 -2.20 1.51
N VAL A 80 -1.72 -1.70 0.31
CA VAL A 80 -1.92 -0.27 0.05
C VAL A 80 -3.34 -0.02 -0.43
N ALA A 81 -4.10 0.81 0.28
CA ALA A 81 -5.45 1.23 -0.12
C ALA A 81 -5.49 2.74 -0.41
N THR A 82 -6.22 3.13 -1.45
CA THR A 82 -6.41 4.55 -1.81
C THR A 82 -7.79 4.81 -2.39
N PRO A 83 -8.39 5.99 -2.15
CA PRO A 83 -9.52 6.40 -2.97
C PRO A 83 -9.03 6.77 -4.38
N VAL A 84 -9.90 6.59 -5.36
CA VAL A 84 -9.63 7.04 -6.73
C VAL A 84 -9.93 8.53 -6.84
N TYR A 85 -8.88 9.33 -7.07
CA TYR A 85 -9.00 10.76 -7.36
C TYR A 85 -8.57 11.03 -8.79
N PHE A 86 -9.51 11.49 -9.63
CA PHE A 86 -9.27 11.75 -11.06
C PHE A 86 -8.58 10.58 -11.80
N GLY A 87 -9.03 9.35 -11.53
CA GLY A 87 -8.57 8.15 -12.21
C GLY A 87 -7.21 7.61 -11.74
N CYS A 88 -6.70 8.07 -10.58
CA CYS A 88 -5.45 7.63 -10.00
C CYS A 88 -5.50 7.65 -8.46
N MET A 89 -4.38 7.31 -7.81
CA MET A 89 -4.20 7.45 -6.37
C MET A 89 -4.23 8.93 -5.93
N THR A 90 -4.37 9.16 -4.63
CA THR A 90 -4.30 10.51 -4.07
C THR A 90 -2.91 11.13 -4.19
N ALA A 91 -2.84 12.45 -4.17
CA ALA A 91 -1.57 13.19 -4.11
C ALA A 91 -0.75 12.82 -2.85
N GLN A 92 -1.41 12.56 -1.72
CA GLN A 92 -0.78 12.13 -0.47
C GLN A 92 -0.05 10.81 -0.64
N LEU A 93 -0.70 9.81 -1.25
CA LEU A 93 -0.07 8.51 -1.50
C LEU A 93 1.07 8.64 -2.52
N LYS A 94 0.88 9.45 -3.56
CA LYS A 94 1.94 9.71 -4.54
C LYS A 94 3.14 10.39 -3.91
N ALA A 95 2.93 11.35 -2.98
CA ALA A 95 4.02 11.97 -2.24
C ALA A 95 4.80 10.95 -1.41
N LEU A 96 4.12 10.03 -0.69
CA LEU A 96 4.79 8.92 -0.01
C LEU A 96 5.62 8.09 -0.99
N PHE A 97 5.05 7.68 -2.12
CA PHE A 97 5.73 6.86 -3.12
C PHE A 97 6.99 7.52 -3.68
N ASP A 98 6.92 8.80 -4.04
CA ASP A 98 8.10 9.54 -4.54
C ASP A 98 9.20 9.68 -3.47
N ARG A 99 8.79 9.72 -2.19
CA ARG A 99 9.71 9.79 -1.05
C ARG A 99 10.32 8.43 -0.68
N THR A 100 9.95 7.31 -1.35
CA THR A 100 10.58 6.00 -1.14
C THR A 100 11.87 5.78 -1.92
N LEU A 101 12.36 6.76 -2.69
CA LEU A 101 13.65 6.67 -3.41
C LEU A 101 14.83 6.21 -2.52
N PRO A 102 14.96 6.63 -1.24
CA PRO A 102 16.00 6.10 -0.34
C PRO A 102 16.06 4.58 -0.26
N PHE A 103 14.93 3.88 -0.28
CA PHE A 103 14.91 2.41 -0.24
C PHE A 103 15.63 1.76 -1.44
N ARG A 104 15.53 2.37 -2.62
CA ARG A 104 16.28 1.90 -3.80
C ARG A 104 17.77 2.16 -3.66
N LYS A 105 18.14 3.29 -3.06
CA LYS A 105 19.55 3.68 -2.83
C LYS A 105 20.19 2.86 -1.71
N GLN A 106 19.41 2.29 -0.80
CA GLN A 106 19.83 1.34 0.23
C GLN A 106 19.82 -0.13 -0.27
N GLY A 107 20.16 -0.40 -1.52
CA GLY A 107 20.23 -1.76 -2.05
C GLY A 107 18.85 -2.39 -2.32
N PHE A 108 17.88 -1.60 -2.77
CA PHE A 108 16.51 -2.08 -3.03
C PHE A 108 15.86 -2.71 -1.79
N ALA A 109 15.81 -1.97 -0.69
CA ALA A 109 15.34 -2.44 0.62
C ALA A 109 13.91 -3.02 0.64
N LEU A 110 13.10 -2.79 -0.40
CA LEU A 110 11.76 -3.38 -0.55
C LEU A 110 11.74 -4.58 -1.52
N SER A 111 12.88 -4.94 -2.14
CA SER A 111 12.94 -6.06 -3.09
C SER A 111 12.54 -7.38 -2.43
N GLY A 112 11.72 -8.15 -3.14
CA GLY A 112 11.22 -9.45 -2.68
C GLY A 112 10.06 -9.38 -1.69
N LYS A 113 9.67 -8.21 -1.18
CA LYS A 113 8.46 -8.07 -0.35
C LYS A 113 7.20 -8.28 -1.19
N VAL A 114 6.17 -8.89 -0.59
CA VAL A 114 4.89 -9.11 -1.27
C VAL A 114 4.00 -7.87 -1.12
N GLY A 115 3.27 -7.50 -2.17
CA GLY A 115 2.42 -6.32 -2.15
C GLY A 115 1.01 -6.56 -2.67
N GLY A 116 -0.01 -6.09 -1.95
CA GLY A 116 -1.41 -6.03 -2.36
C GLY A 116 -1.88 -4.59 -2.54
N ALA A 117 -2.74 -4.35 -3.53
CA ALA A 117 -3.29 -3.03 -3.80
C ALA A 117 -4.82 -3.03 -3.73
N ILE A 118 -5.40 -1.97 -3.16
CA ILE A 118 -6.85 -1.78 -2.99
C ILE A 118 -7.20 -0.38 -3.48
N ALA A 119 -8.26 -0.26 -4.28
CA ALA A 119 -8.76 1.03 -4.72
C ALA A 119 -10.27 1.14 -4.53
N VAL A 120 -10.72 2.26 -3.93
CA VAL A 120 -12.14 2.57 -3.77
C VAL A 120 -12.55 3.76 -4.64
N GLY A 121 -13.42 3.52 -5.60
CA GLY A 121 -13.99 4.55 -6.48
C GLY A 121 -15.32 5.09 -5.97
N GLY A 122 -15.70 6.29 -6.43
CA GLY A 122 -17.05 6.84 -6.18
C GLY A 122 -18.17 6.11 -6.93
N SER A 123 -17.81 5.24 -7.88
CA SER A 123 -18.73 4.42 -8.67
C SER A 123 -18.04 3.13 -9.10
N ARG A 124 -18.83 2.16 -9.58
CA ARG A 124 -18.34 0.84 -9.98
C ARG A 124 -17.19 0.92 -11.01
N ASN A 125 -17.28 1.68 -12.05
CA ASN A 125 -16.26 1.83 -13.10
C ASN A 125 -15.52 3.17 -12.95
N GLY A 126 -15.11 3.52 -11.73
CA GLY A 126 -14.54 4.81 -11.36
C GLY A 126 -13.03 4.95 -11.57
N GLY A 127 -12.36 3.93 -12.14
CA GLY A 127 -10.91 3.95 -12.36
C GLY A 127 -10.10 3.15 -11.32
N GLN A 128 -10.75 2.25 -10.58
CA GLN A 128 -10.11 1.42 -9.54
C GLN A 128 -8.96 0.60 -10.11
N GLU A 129 -9.17 -0.12 -11.22
CA GLU A 129 -8.16 -0.96 -11.84
C GLU A 129 -6.92 -0.18 -12.29
N LYS A 130 -7.13 1.01 -12.90
CA LYS A 130 -6.01 1.90 -13.25
C LYS A 130 -5.23 2.39 -12.04
N THR A 131 -5.94 2.66 -10.94
CA THR A 131 -5.33 3.09 -9.69
C THR A 131 -4.51 1.96 -9.06
N ILE A 132 -5.04 0.73 -9.05
CA ILE A 132 -4.33 -0.47 -8.62
C ILE A 132 -3.08 -0.67 -9.48
N GLN A 133 -3.19 -0.55 -10.80
CA GLN A 133 -2.03 -0.67 -11.69
C GLN A 133 -0.93 0.33 -11.34
N ALA A 134 -1.27 1.59 -11.05
CA ALA A 134 -0.28 2.60 -10.66
C ALA A 134 0.40 2.27 -9.32
N ILE A 135 -0.29 1.60 -8.39
CA ILE A 135 0.32 1.08 -7.16
C ILE A 135 1.25 -0.11 -7.49
N HIS A 136 0.83 -1.03 -8.35
CA HIS A 136 1.67 -2.14 -8.80
C HIS A 136 2.92 -1.66 -9.53
N ASP A 137 2.84 -0.60 -10.34
CA ASP A 137 4.00 0.00 -11.02
C ASP A 137 5.04 0.50 -9.99
N TRP A 138 4.58 1.12 -8.87
CA TRP A 138 5.45 1.49 -7.77
C TRP A 138 6.08 0.25 -7.09
N MET A 139 5.31 -0.82 -6.89
CA MET A 139 5.83 -2.07 -6.32
C MET A 139 6.88 -2.69 -7.25
N HIS A 140 6.59 -2.78 -8.55
CA HIS A 140 7.52 -3.32 -9.54
C HIS A 140 8.85 -2.57 -9.59
N ILE A 141 8.82 -1.23 -9.55
CA ILE A 141 10.05 -0.43 -9.60
C ILE A 141 10.90 -0.59 -8.33
N HIS A 142 10.33 -1.08 -7.25
CA HIS A 142 11.03 -1.48 -6.02
C HIS A 142 11.49 -2.94 -6.00
N GLY A 143 11.15 -3.73 -7.02
CA GLY A 143 11.46 -5.17 -7.05
C GLY A 143 10.57 -5.99 -6.11
N MET A 144 9.42 -5.47 -5.72
CA MET A 144 8.41 -6.18 -4.95
C MET A 144 7.66 -7.20 -5.83
N ILE A 145 6.90 -8.06 -5.20
CA ILE A 145 6.04 -9.08 -5.83
C ILE A 145 4.58 -8.65 -5.63
N PRO A 146 3.98 -7.88 -6.57
CA PRO A 146 2.57 -7.51 -6.46
C PRO A 146 1.67 -8.72 -6.72
N VAL A 147 0.57 -8.79 -5.96
CA VAL A 147 -0.45 -9.85 -6.11
C VAL A 147 -1.85 -9.24 -6.19
N GLY A 148 -2.74 -9.92 -6.91
CA GLY A 148 -4.18 -9.62 -6.92
C GLY A 148 -4.97 -10.53 -5.98
N ASP A 149 -6.30 -10.63 -6.18
CA ASP A 149 -7.18 -11.51 -5.39
C ASP A 149 -7.25 -12.90 -6.02
N ASN A 150 -7.15 -13.41 -6.95
CA ASN A 150 -7.25 -14.64 -7.75
C ASN A 150 -8.04 -14.44 -9.05
N SER A 151 -8.82 -13.37 -9.15
CA SER A 151 -9.69 -13.09 -10.30
C SER A 151 -9.49 -11.69 -10.87
N HIS A 152 -8.99 -10.76 -10.04
CA HIS A 152 -8.80 -9.34 -10.39
C HIS A 152 -7.40 -8.87 -10.00
N PHE A 153 -7.10 -7.62 -10.33
CA PHE A 153 -5.80 -6.99 -10.05
C PHE A 153 -5.55 -6.69 -8.56
N GLY A 154 -6.59 -6.75 -7.72
CA GLY A 154 -6.53 -6.45 -6.29
C GLY A 154 -7.91 -6.15 -5.72
N GLY A 155 -7.98 -5.49 -4.57
CA GLY A 155 -9.23 -5.08 -3.94
C GLY A 155 -9.92 -3.96 -4.71
N ILE A 156 -11.02 -4.26 -5.39
CA ILE A 156 -11.79 -3.33 -6.23
C ILE A 156 -13.11 -3.02 -5.54
N VAL A 157 -13.25 -1.79 -5.02
CA VAL A 157 -14.42 -1.39 -4.23
C VAL A 157 -15.04 -0.11 -4.78
N TYR A 158 -16.36 0.05 -4.65
CA TYR A 158 -17.04 1.34 -4.86
C TYR A 158 -17.66 1.86 -3.55
N ALA A 159 -17.74 3.18 -3.43
CA ALA A 159 -18.27 3.83 -2.23
C ALA A 159 -19.82 3.84 -2.23
N PRO A 160 -20.44 3.71 -1.04
CA PRO A 160 -19.83 3.47 0.25
C PRO A 160 -19.35 2.01 0.37
N ALA A 161 -18.13 1.80 0.88
CA ALA A 161 -17.47 0.50 0.86
C ALA A 161 -18.26 -0.61 1.56
N GLU A 162 -18.93 -0.27 2.66
CA GLU A 162 -19.76 -1.20 3.44
C GLU A 162 -20.95 -1.81 2.67
N SER A 163 -21.36 -1.15 1.59
CA SER A 163 -22.44 -1.62 0.73
C SER A 163 -21.98 -2.51 -0.43
N ASP A 164 -20.68 -2.56 -0.69
CA ASP A 164 -20.10 -3.34 -1.78
C ASP A 164 -19.56 -4.70 -1.29
N LEU A 165 -20.47 -5.63 -1.03
CA LEU A 165 -20.10 -6.96 -0.51
C LEU A 165 -19.13 -7.71 -1.43
N VAL A 166 -19.26 -7.56 -2.74
CA VAL A 166 -18.34 -8.17 -3.71
C VAL A 166 -16.96 -7.50 -3.63
N GLY A 167 -16.94 -6.18 -3.56
CA GLY A 167 -15.69 -5.43 -3.39
C GLY A 167 -15.00 -5.77 -2.08
N LEU A 168 -15.72 -5.87 -0.96
CA LEU A 168 -15.16 -6.30 0.32
C LEU A 168 -14.55 -7.71 0.23
N GLN A 169 -15.16 -8.62 -0.54
CA GLN A 169 -14.59 -9.95 -0.74
C GLN A 169 -13.26 -9.86 -1.51
N THR A 170 -13.16 -9.05 -2.57
CA THR A 170 -11.89 -8.88 -3.30
C THR A 170 -10.78 -8.32 -2.41
N VAL A 171 -11.11 -7.49 -1.41
CA VAL A 171 -10.15 -7.00 -0.40
C VAL A 171 -9.64 -8.13 0.49
N ARG A 172 -10.55 -8.96 1.02
CA ARG A 172 -10.19 -10.14 1.83
C ARG A 172 -9.31 -11.11 1.04
N ASP A 173 -9.68 -11.39 -0.20
CA ASP A 173 -8.94 -12.32 -1.07
C ASP A 173 -7.56 -11.76 -1.44
N THR A 174 -7.43 -10.46 -1.66
CA THR A 174 -6.13 -9.81 -1.88
C THR A 174 -5.24 -9.92 -0.63
N ALA A 175 -5.78 -9.62 0.56
CA ALA A 175 -5.03 -9.75 1.81
C ALA A 175 -4.60 -11.20 2.05
N LYS A 176 -5.51 -12.15 1.88
CA LYS A 176 -5.19 -13.57 1.97
C LYS A 176 -4.10 -13.98 0.98
N LYS A 177 -4.15 -13.53 -0.26
CA LYS A 177 -3.13 -13.83 -1.27
C LYS A 177 -1.74 -13.31 -0.87
N VAL A 178 -1.66 -12.10 -0.26
CA VAL A 178 -0.39 -11.59 0.28
C VAL A 178 0.15 -12.55 1.34
N CYS A 179 -0.69 -13.01 2.28
CA CYS A 179 -0.32 -13.96 3.33
C CYS A 179 0.13 -15.30 2.74
N ASP A 180 -0.64 -15.89 1.84
CA ASP A 180 -0.35 -17.19 1.21
C ASP A 180 1.00 -17.17 0.49
N VAL A 181 1.33 -16.08 -0.22
CA VAL A 181 2.61 -15.94 -0.93
C VAL A 181 3.77 -15.79 0.06
N LEU A 182 3.60 -15.02 1.13
CA LEU A 182 4.62 -14.88 2.18
C LEU A 182 4.91 -16.23 2.86
N GLU A 183 3.89 -17.02 3.19
CA GLU A 183 4.04 -18.35 3.77
C GLU A 183 4.77 -19.30 2.81
N MET A 184 4.39 -19.30 1.53
CA MET A 184 5.03 -20.11 0.51
C MET A 184 6.52 -19.76 0.33
N MET A 185 6.89 -18.48 0.48
CA MET A 185 8.28 -18.02 0.40
C MET A 185 9.09 -18.41 1.64
N SER A 186 8.48 -18.42 2.83
CA SER A 186 9.14 -18.77 4.09
C SER A 186 9.36 -20.27 4.29
N SER A 187 8.63 -21.12 3.56
CA SER A 187 8.73 -22.58 3.64
C SER A 187 9.81 -23.16 2.71
N ARG A 188 10.59 -22.33 2.04
CA ARG A 188 11.74 -22.72 1.21
C ARG A 188 13.05 -22.44 1.93
#